data_03236288564421343559b980f62ce3f5
#
_entry.id   03236288564421343559b980f62ce3f5
#
_cell.length_a   1.000
_cell.length_b   1.000
_cell.length_c   1.000
_cell.angle_alpha   90.00
_cell.angle_beta   90.00
_cell.angle_gamma   90.00
#
_symmetry.space_group_name_H-M   'P 1'
#
loop_
_entity.id
_entity.type
_entity.pdbx_description
1 polymer ?
#
loop_
_entity_poly.entity_id
_entity_poly.type
_entity_poly.pdbx_seq_one_letter_code
_entity_poly.pdbx_strand_id
1 'polypeptide(L)'
;SWTHLLAWGSLRGALAVTMVLLIPDSFTTSGWEYAFTPKEFILALTIGCIFATLFIKATTIKWFMDRLGVGAFTDIEKLEFEEARALIHAHALLRLKDFTQKGYVDPVGAGALIKEHEARYLAACEACAAQGGRGTHSLADRVLRMYAIGIEKQYLKELYAYGEITERVYKRVLGKLAIQHERIDMGNIDDSDLSAFTDQKDVFEQLAHFLYRIVSPRTQVVTPEERYMYYRAQSIIARKVLKEFTLAEERGDEGIFGAEAFARTKTLYERFRKNSQAKMDAVTLESEAGVMHLSGQLARKGVLKIESATLDELYHREMITPKIYIAIRDELEDAAADQG
;
A
#
# COMPACT_ATOMS: atom_id res chain seq x y z
N SER A 1 -14.46 -23.71 -4.70
CA SER A 1 -15.40 -22.69 -5.23
C SER A 1 -14.76 -21.83 -6.31
N TRP A 2 -13.53 -21.38 -6.19
CA TRP A 2 -12.82 -20.57 -7.21
C TRP A 2 -12.67 -21.28 -8.57
N THR A 3 -12.43 -22.58 -8.58
CA THR A 3 -12.33 -23.41 -9.82
C THR A 3 -13.61 -23.37 -10.63
N HIS A 4 -14.77 -23.40 -9.99
CA HIS A 4 -16.08 -23.31 -10.69
C HIS A 4 -16.30 -21.91 -11.28
N LEU A 5 -15.89 -20.86 -10.55
CA LEU A 5 -15.96 -19.47 -11.02
C LEU A 5 -15.06 -19.22 -12.23
N LEU A 6 -13.84 -19.72 -12.18
CA LEU A 6 -12.88 -19.64 -13.30
C LEU A 6 -13.38 -20.42 -14.52
N ALA A 7 -13.96 -21.62 -14.30
CA ALA A 7 -14.56 -22.41 -15.37
C ALA A 7 -15.75 -21.70 -16.01
N TRP A 8 -16.61 -21.04 -15.21
CA TRP A 8 -17.73 -20.27 -15.71
C TRP A 8 -17.28 -18.98 -16.40
N GLY A 9 -16.26 -18.30 -15.86
CA GLY A 9 -15.73 -17.03 -16.38
C GLY A 9 -14.84 -17.17 -17.62
N SER A 10 -14.43 -18.39 -18.02
CA SER A 10 -13.52 -18.58 -19.16
C SER A 10 -14.15 -18.06 -20.46
N LEU A 11 -13.49 -17.10 -21.09
CA LEU A 11 -13.86 -16.53 -22.39
C LEU A 11 -13.39 -17.46 -23.52
N ARG A 12 -14.34 -18.19 -24.11
CA ARG A 12 -14.09 -19.11 -25.24
C ARG A 12 -14.57 -18.46 -26.54
N GLY A 13 -13.97 -17.37 -26.98
CA GLY A 13 -14.48 -16.71 -28.19
C GLY A 13 -13.45 -16.55 -29.29
N ALA A 14 -12.28 -16.04 -29.00
CA ALA A 14 -11.28 -15.67 -30.00
C ALA A 14 -10.79 -16.87 -30.81
N LEU A 15 -10.53 -18.00 -30.17
CA LEU A 15 -10.02 -19.21 -30.83
C LEU A 15 -11.06 -19.82 -31.77
N ALA A 16 -12.34 -19.83 -31.39
CA ALA A 16 -13.42 -20.33 -32.23
C ALA A 16 -13.58 -19.47 -33.50
N VAL A 17 -13.58 -18.14 -33.37
CA VAL A 17 -13.64 -17.24 -34.52
C VAL A 17 -12.41 -17.41 -35.42
N THR A 18 -11.22 -17.51 -34.86
CA THR A 18 -10.00 -17.74 -35.64
C THR A 18 -10.06 -19.03 -36.42
N MET A 19 -10.55 -20.11 -35.81
CA MET A 19 -10.72 -21.39 -36.49
C MET A 19 -11.72 -21.32 -37.67
N VAL A 20 -12.82 -20.60 -37.49
CA VAL A 20 -13.82 -20.41 -38.55
C VAL A 20 -13.26 -19.56 -39.70
N LEU A 21 -12.46 -18.55 -39.39
CA LEU A 21 -11.81 -17.71 -40.41
C LEU A 21 -10.76 -18.48 -41.25
N LEU A 22 -10.19 -19.54 -40.71
CA LEU A 22 -9.26 -20.40 -41.42
C LEU A 22 -9.96 -21.34 -42.46
N ILE A 23 -11.29 -21.45 -42.43
CA ILE A 23 -12.02 -22.22 -43.44
C ILE A 23 -11.93 -21.49 -44.78
N PRO A 24 -11.48 -22.17 -45.87
CA PRO A 24 -11.43 -21.55 -47.20
C PRO A 24 -12.81 -21.12 -47.69
N ASP A 25 -12.88 -20.00 -48.43
CA ASP A 25 -14.13 -19.53 -49.01
C ASP A 25 -14.70 -20.50 -50.07
N SER A 26 -13.83 -21.34 -50.66
CA SER A 26 -14.19 -22.40 -51.62
C SER A 26 -14.77 -23.65 -50.98
N PHE A 27 -14.90 -23.68 -49.65
CA PHE A 27 -15.47 -24.83 -48.94
C PHE A 27 -16.93 -25.01 -49.28
N THR A 28 -17.30 -26.12 -49.92
CA THR A 28 -18.65 -26.48 -50.29
C THR A 28 -18.98 -27.88 -49.73
N THR A 29 -20.24 -28.10 -49.41
CA THR A 29 -20.74 -29.39 -48.90
C THR A 29 -21.78 -29.92 -49.88
N SER A 30 -21.77 -31.20 -50.23
CA SER A 30 -22.76 -31.84 -51.09
C SER A 30 -24.16 -31.72 -50.43
N GLY A 31 -25.12 -31.13 -51.20
CA GLY A 31 -26.48 -30.92 -50.69
C GLY A 31 -26.71 -29.55 -50.02
N TRP A 32 -25.80 -28.59 -50.17
CA TRP A 32 -25.99 -27.23 -49.66
C TRP A 32 -26.76 -26.38 -50.68
N GLU A 33 -28.05 -26.15 -50.38
CA GLU A 33 -28.99 -25.44 -51.29
C GLU A 33 -29.30 -24.00 -50.85
N TYR A 34 -28.56 -23.44 -49.88
CA TYR A 34 -28.82 -22.11 -49.33
C TYR A 34 -28.05 -21.05 -50.13
N ALA A 35 -28.57 -19.79 -50.08
CA ALA A 35 -28.04 -18.62 -50.75
C ALA A 35 -26.70 -18.10 -50.15
N PHE A 36 -26.31 -18.59 -49.00
CA PHE A 36 -25.07 -18.25 -48.28
C PHE A 36 -24.14 -19.46 -48.20
N THR A 37 -22.85 -19.18 -48.05
CA THR A 37 -21.81 -20.22 -47.98
C THR A 37 -21.85 -20.99 -46.64
N PRO A 38 -21.39 -22.24 -46.61
CA PRO A 38 -21.21 -22.98 -45.34
C PRO A 38 -20.33 -22.25 -44.32
N LYS A 39 -19.31 -21.51 -44.80
CA LYS A 39 -18.41 -20.69 -43.97
C LYS A 39 -19.19 -19.54 -43.27
N GLU A 40 -20.04 -18.82 -44.05
CA GLU A 40 -20.86 -17.72 -43.50
C GLU A 40 -21.83 -18.23 -42.45
N PHE A 41 -22.42 -19.41 -42.67
CA PHE A 41 -23.32 -20.05 -41.70
C PHE A 41 -22.60 -20.39 -40.39
N ILE A 42 -21.43 -21.07 -40.49
CA ILE A 42 -20.64 -21.41 -39.32
C ILE A 42 -20.17 -20.16 -38.57
N LEU A 43 -19.80 -19.11 -39.31
CA LEU A 43 -19.39 -17.82 -38.73
C LEU A 43 -20.56 -17.17 -37.97
N ALA A 44 -21.73 -17.09 -38.58
CA ALA A 44 -22.94 -16.53 -37.96
C ALA A 44 -23.35 -17.32 -36.70
N LEU A 45 -23.30 -18.65 -36.76
CA LEU A 45 -23.59 -19.53 -35.64
C LEU A 45 -22.57 -19.34 -34.50
N THR A 46 -21.28 -19.25 -34.84
CA THR A 46 -20.19 -19.02 -33.87
C THR A 46 -20.34 -17.69 -33.17
N ILE A 47 -20.62 -16.62 -33.92
CA ILE A 47 -20.87 -15.27 -33.36
C ILE A 47 -22.11 -15.30 -32.47
N GLY A 48 -23.22 -15.92 -32.93
CA GLY A 48 -24.44 -16.07 -32.15
C GLY A 48 -24.21 -16.83 -30.83
N CYS A 49 -23.47 -17.93 -30.85
CA CYS A 49 -23.08 -18.66 -29.65
C CYS A 49 -22.21 -17.83 -28.69
N ILE A 50 -21.29 -17.04 -29.22
CA ILE A 50 -20.44 -16.15 -28.41
C ILE A 50 -21.32 -15.10 -27.72
N PHE A 51 -22.19 -14.41 -28.47
CA PHE A 51 -23.11 -13.43 -27.89
C PHE A 51 -24.04 -14.04 -26.83
N ALA A 52 -24.65 -15.20 -27.14
CA ALA A 52 -25.51 -15.88 -26.19
C ALA A 52 -24.80 -16.28 -24.90
N THR A 53 -23.61 -16.85 -25.03
CA THR A 53 -22.80 -17.26 -23.87
C THR A 53 -22.31 -16.04 -23.06
N LEU A 54 -21.93 -14.93 -23.70
CA LEU A 54 -21.54 -13.69 -23.07
C LEU A 54 -22.70 -13.08 -22.28
N PHE A 55 -23.88 -13.01 -22.91
CA PHE A 55 -25.08 -12.48 -22.27
C PHE A 55 -25.52 -13.31 -21.05
N ILE A 56 -25.58 -14.63 -21.22
CA ILE A 56 -25.93 -15.54 -20.12
C ILE A 56 -24.91 -15.42 -18.97
N LYS A 57 -23.62 -15.40 -19.29
CA LYS A 57 -22.56 -15.29 -18.28
C LYS A 57 -22.60 -13.96 -17.58
N ALA A 58 -22.72 -12.85 -18.32
CA ALA A 58 -22.76 -11.52 -17.74
C ALA A 58 -23.94 -11.32 -16.78
N THR A 59 -25.10 -11.85 -17.12
CA THR A 59 -26.31 -11.73 -16.28
C THR A 59 -26.30 -12.69 -15.08
N THR A 60 -25.66 -13.85 -15.20
CA THR A 60 -25.70 -14.89 -14.17
C THR A 60 -24.49 -14.87 -13.24
N ILE A 61 -23.38 -14.17 -13.59
CA ILE A 61 -22.13 -14.19 -12.80
C ILE A 61 -22.35 -13.70 -11.38
N LYS A 62 -23.10 -12.62 -11.20
CA LYS A 62 -23.40 -12.06 -9.88
C LYS A 62 -24.17 -13.06 -9.01
N TRP A 63 -25.25 -13.63 -9.55
CA TRP A 63 -26.03 -14.64 -8.85
C TRP A 63 -25.18 -15.87 -8.48
N PHE A 64 -24.28 -16.27 -9.39
CA PHE A 64 -23.38 -17.41 -9.16
C PHE A 64 -22.33 -17.10 -8.07
N MET A 65 -21.78 -15.89 -8.06
CA MET A 65 -20.87 -15.42 -7.01
C MET A 65 -21.54 -15.38 -5.64
N ASP A 66 -22.74 -14.81 -5.58
CA ASP A 66 -23.52 -14.73 -4.34
C ASP A 66 -23.86 -16.14 -3.79
N ARG A 67 -24.25 -17.06 -4.69
CA ARG A 67 -24.57 -18.44 -4.30
C ARG A 67 -23.37 -19.27 -3.87
N LEU A 68 -22.18 -19.00 -4.42
CA LEU A 68 -20.93 -19.64 -4.03
C LEU A 68 -20.27 -18.99 -2.81
N GLY A 69 -20.81 -17.89 -2.32
CA GLY A 69 -20.25 -17.13 -1.20
C GLY A 69 -18.87 -16.55 -1.48
N VAL A 70 -18.49 -16.37 -2.75
CA VAL A 70 -17.16 -15.89 -3.13
C VAL A 70 -17.01 -14.39 -2.84
N GLY A 71 -18.12 -13.65 -2.73
CA GLY A 71 -18.15 -12.24 -2.35
C GLY A 71 -18.46 -12.02 -0.86
N ALA A 72 -18.69 -13.07 -0.08
CA ALA A 72 -18.91 -12.93 1.36
C ALA A 72 -17.57 -12.69 2.08
N PHE A 73 -17.55 -11.69 2.94
CA PHE A 73 -16.40 -11.46 3.80
C PHE A 73 -16.07 -12.69 4.64
N THR A 74 -14.83 -13.06 4.70
CA THR A 74 -14.30 -14.00 5.69
C THR A 74 -14.49 -13.40 7.09
N ASP A 75 -14.38 -14.21 8.14
CA ASP A 75 -14.54 -13.69 9.49
C ASP A 75 -13.46 -12.66 9.85
N ILE A 76 -12.27 -12.76 9.25
CA ILE A 76 -11.21 -11.76 9.35
C ILE A 76 -11.61 -10.47 8.65
N GLU A 77 -12.09 -10.56 7.41
CA GLU A 77 -12.53 -9.38 6.63
C GLU A 77 -13.74 -8.68 7.26
N LYS A 78 -14.64 -9.43 7.90
CA LYS A 78 -15.75 -8.85 8.68
C LYS A 78 -15.24 -8.04 9.86
N LEU A 79 -14.24 -8.59 10.56
CA LEU A 79 -13.61 -7.91 11.67
C LEU A 79 -12.93 -6.62 11.19
N GLU A 80 -12.12 -6.70 10.13
CA GLU A 80 -11.48 -5.53 9.51
C GLU A 80 -12.49 -4.47 9.05
N PHE A 81 -13.62 -4.91 8.51
CA PHE A 81 -14.69 -4.00 8.08
C PHE A 81 -15.28 -3.22 9.26
N GLU A 82 -15.57 -3.88 10.39
CA GLU A 82 -16.10 -3.19 11.58
C GLU A 82 -15.02 -2.33 12.26
N GLU A 83 -13.75 -2.75 12.23
CA GLU A 83 -12.62 -1.93 12.66
C GLU A 83 -12.48 -0.65 11.84
N ALA A 84 -12.52 -0.78 10.52
CA ALA A 84 -12.45 0.37 9.62
C ALA A 84 -13.64 1.32 9.84
N ARG A 85 -14.84 0.79 10.08
CA ARG A 85 -16.02 1.59 10.42
C ARG A 85 -15.83 2.34 11.72
N ALA A 86 -15.33 1.67 12.76
CA ALA A 86 -15.05 2.31 14.05
C ALA A 86 -14.05 3.47 13.87
N LEU A 87 -12.95 3.24 13.14
CA LEU A 87 -11.96 4.26 12.84
C LEU A 87 -12.54 5.44 12.04
N ILE A 88 -13.32 5.18 11.00
CA ILE A 88 -13.94 6.23 10.18
C ILE A 88 -14.84 7.10 11.04
N HIS A 89 -15.70 6.49 11.87
CA HIS A 89 -16.60 7.24 12.73
C HIS A 89 -15.87 7.98 13.83
N ALA A 90 -14.81 7.41 14.41
CA ALA A 90 -13.96 8.07 15.39
C ALA A 90 -13.25 9.31 14.80
N HIS A 91 -12.65 9.18 13.62
CA HIS A 91 -12.03 10.32 12.93
C HIS A 91 -13.04 11.41 12.57
N ALA A 92 -14.24 11.02 12.12
CA ALA A 92 -15.31 11.97 11.84
C ALA A 92 -15.73 12.75 13.09
N LEU A 93 -15.85 12.05 14.23
CA LEU A 93 -16.18 12.66 15.52
C LEU A 93 -15.14 13.70 15.96
N LEU A 94 -13.86 13.32 15.92
CA LEU A 94 -12.77 14.21 16.31
C LEU A 94 -12.73 15.45 15.45
N ARG A 95 -12.90 15.27 14.14
CA ARG A 95 -12.90 16.39 13.20
C ARG A 95 -14.11 17.30 13.38
N LEU A 96 -15.28 16.72 13.63
CA LEU A 96 -16.50 17.49 13.87
C LEU A 96 -16.43 18.27 15.18
N LYS A 97 -15.86 17.67 16.25
CA LYS A 97 -15.63 18.36 17.53
C LYS A 97 -14.63 19.51 17.37
N ASP A 98 -13.54 19.31 16.62
CA ASP A 98 -12.56 20.36 16.30
C ASP A 98 -13.20 21.52 15.51
N PHE A 99 -14.02 21.23 14.51
CA PHE A 99 -14.74 22.24 13.73
C PHE A 99 -15.75 23.02 14.56
N THR A 100 -16.44 22.36 15.48
CA THR A 100 -17.39 23.01 16.40
C THR A 100 -16.65 23.93 17.37
N GLN A 101 -15.51 23.47 17.91
CA GLN A 101 -14.69 24.29 18.84
C GLN A 101 -14.09 25.51 18.14
N LYS A 102 -13.71 25.39 16.87
CA LYS A 102 -13.19 26.50 16.05
C LYS A 102 -14.28 27.44 15.52
N GLY A 103 -15.55 27.13 15.75
CA GLY A 103 -16.67 27.93 15.28
C GLY A 103 -16.96 27.80 13.77
N TYR A 104 -16.43 26.76 13.10
CA TYR A 104 -16.70 26.50 11.70
C TYR A 104 -18.07 25.85 11.45
N VAL A 105 -18.63 25.20 12.47
CA VAL A 105 -19.95 24.56 12.45
C VAL A 105 -20.74 25.00 13.65
N ASP A 106 -22.03 25.30 13.44
CA ASP A 106 -22.95 25.66 14.53
C ASP A 106 -23.10 24.51 15.55
N PRO A 107 -22.94 24.75 16.85
CA PRO A 107 -23.03 23.73 17.88
C PRO A 107 -24.34 22.96 17.89
N VAL A 108 -25.47 23.60 17.53
CA VAL A 108 -26.79 22.96 17.51
C VAL A 108 -26.87 21.96 16.34
N GLY A 109 -26.46 22.38 15.16
CA GLY A 109 -26.39 21.49 13.98
C GLY A 109 -25.37 20.36 14.15
N ALA A 110 -24.22 20.65 14.75
CA ALA A 110 -23.18 19.65 15.01
C ALA A 110 -23.62 18.60 16.04
N GLY A 111 -24.43 18.98 17.04
CA GLY A 111 -24.83 18.09 18.15
C GLY A 111 -25.59 16.83 17.69
N ALA A 112 -26.43 16.95 16.68
CA ALA A 112 -27.15 15.81 16.10
C ALA A 112 -26.20 14.84 15.38
N LEU A 113 -25.26 15.37 14.57
CA LEU A 113 -24.25 14.60 13.84
C LEU A 113 -23.25 13.93 14.80
N ILE A 114 -22.85 14.62 15.86
CA ILE A 114 -21.97 14.06 16.89
C ILE A 114 -22.63 12.82 17.51
N LYS A 115 -23.89 12.93 17.95
CA LYS A 115 -24.63 11.80 18.53
C LYS A 115 -24.80 10.64 17.56
N GLU A 116 -25.07 10.92 16.28
CA GLU A 116 -25.20 9.91 15.24
C GLU A 116 -23.89 9.15 15.03
N HIS A 117 -22.77 9.87 14.92
CA HIS A 117 -21.45 9.25 14.74
C HIS A 117 -20.96 8.52 16.01
N GLU A 118 -21.28 9.02 17.21
CA GLU A 118 -21.03 8.32 18.47
C GLU A 118 -21.77 7.00 18.54
N ALA A 119 -23.05 6.97 18.16
CA ALA A 119 -23.84 5.73 18.13
C ALA A 119 -23.28 4.74 17.11
N ARG A 120 -22.90 5.20 15.92
CA ARG A 120 -22.28 4.34 14.89
C ARG A 120 -20.93 3.81 15.30
N TYR A 121 -20.11 4.62 15.98
CA TYR A 121 -18.84 4.20 16.53
C TYR A 121 -19.01 3.11 17.59
N LEU A 122 -19.91 3.32 18.55
CA LEU A 122 -20.21 2.33 19.58
C LEU A 122 -20.72 1.01 18.98
N ALA A 123 -21.63 1.08 18.03
CA ALA A 123 -22.15 -0.13 17.35
C ALA A 123 -21.04 -0.90 16.61
N ALA A 124 -20.10 -0.21 15.97
CA ALA A 124 -18.97 -0.84 15.32
C ALA A 124 -18.02 -1.49 16.36
N CYS A 125 -17.77 -0.83 17.50
CA CYS A 125 -16.97 -1.40 18.58
C CYS A 125 -17.63 -2.65 19.21
N GLU A 126 -18.95 -2.62 19.41
CA GLU A 126 -19.72 -3.80 19.89
C GLU A 126 -19.67 -4.95 18.88
N ALA A 127 -19.79 -4.66 17.58
CA ALA A 127 -19.67 -5.67 16.53
C ALA A 127 -18.26 -6.29 16.49
N CYS A 128 -17.21 -5.48 16.67
CA CYS A 128 -15.84 -5.97 16.82
C CYS A 128 -15.68 -6.88 18.05
N ALA A 129 -16.22 -6.47 19.19
CA ALA A 129 -16.15 -7.27 20.42
C ALA A 129 -16.90 -8.61 20.31
N ALA A 130 -18.04 -8.63 19.62
CA ALA A 130 -18.85 -9.84 19.40
C ALA A 130 -18.15 -10.86 18.49
N GLN A 131 -17.28 -10.44 17.60
CA GLN A 131 -16.52 -11.30 16.68
C GLN A 131 -15.25 -11.90 17.31
N GLY A 132 -14.98 -11.60 18.61
CA GLY A 132 -14.06 -12.25 19.52
C GLY A 132 -12.72 -12.66 18.90
N GLY A 133 -11.77 -11.77 18.88
CA GLY A 133 -10.43 -12.05 18.35
C GLY A 133 -9.82 -13.29 18.98
N ARG A 134 -9.53 -14.30 18.16
CA ARG A 134 -8.70 -15.45 18.54
C ARG A 134 -7.23 -15.03 18.49
N GLY A 135 -6.75 -14.36 19.53
CA GLY A 135 -5.34 -14.03 19.61
C GLY A 135 -5.02 -13.27 20.90
N THR A 136 -3.82 -13.43 21.41
CA THR A 136 -3.27 -12.80 22.63
C THR A 136 -3.14 -11.28 22.52
N HIS A 137 -3.34 -10.71 21.32
CA HIS A 137 -3.26 -9.26 21.06
C HIS A 137 -4.65 -8.68 20.83
N SER A 138 -4.89 -7.54 21.47
CA SER A 138 -6.16 -6.83 21.30
C SER A 138 -6.32 -6.34 19.86
N LEU A 139 -7.56 -6.26 19.41
CA LEU A 139 -7.94 -5.68 18.14
C LEU A 139 -7.29 -4.29 17.92
N ALA A 140 -7.22 -3.49 18.99
CA ALA A 140 -6.60 -2.17 18.96
C ALA A 140 -5.12 -2.21 18.59
N ASP A 141 -4.34 -3.21 19.07
CA ASP A 141 -2.93 -3.35 18.70
C ASP A 141 -2.77 -3.63 17.20
N ARG A 142 -3.65 -4.46 16.65
CA ARG A 142 -3.65 -4.79 15.22
C ARG A 142 -3.93 -3.55 14.38
N VAL A 143 -4.98 -2.82 14.68
CA VAL A 143 -5.36 -1.59 13.98
C VAL A 143 -4.26 -0.54 14.05
N LEU A 144 -3.68 -0.31 15.23
CA LEU A 144 -2.61 0.65 15.41
C LEU A 144 -1.34 0.27 14.62
N ARG A 145 -1.01 -1.01 14.57
CA ARG A 145 0.14 -1.49 13.78
C ARG A 145 -0.11 -1.36 12.28
N MET A 146 -1.31 -1.68 11.80
CA MET A 146 -1.67 -1.47 10.39
C MET A 146 -1.65 0.01 10.02
N TYR A 147 -2.16 0.87 10.90
CA TYR A 147 -2.09 2.32 10.74
C TYR A 147 -0.64 2.81 10.67
N ALA A 148 0.22 2.34 11.57
CA ALA A 148 1.64 2.66 11.57
C ALA A 148 2.35 2.20 10.29
N ILE A 149 2.07 0.98 9.79
CA ILE A 149 2.60 0.50 8.50
C ILE A 149 2.12 1.37 7.32
N GLY A 150 0.90 1.87 7.38
CA GLY A 150 0.39 2.84 6.40
C GLY A 150 1.24 4.12 6.36
N ILE A 151 1.55 4.67 7.53
CA ILE A 151 2.44 5.82 7.69
C ILE A 151 3.85 5.50 7.16
N GLU A 152 4.40 4.33 7.51
CA GLU A 152 5.72 3.90 7.04
C GLU A 152 5.79 3.83 5.52
N LYS A 153 4.79 3.21 4.87
CA LYS A 153 4.71 3.12 3.41
C LYS A 153 4.63 4.50 2.75
N GLN A 154 3.88 5.42 3.34
CA GLN A 154 3.77 6.79 2.84
C GLN A 154 5.11 7.51 2.88
N TYR A 155 5.76 7.55 4.04
CA TYR A 155 7.06 8.21 4.19
C TYR A 155 8.19 7.52 3.42
N LEU A 156 8.14 6.21 3.27
CA LEU A 156 9.07 5.47 2.41
C LEU A 156 8.94 5.92 0.94
N LYS A 157 7.72 6.11 0.47
CA LYS A 157 7.45 6.64 -0.88
C LYS A 157 7.99 8.06 -1.04
N GLU A 158 7.85 8.91 -0.01
CA GLU A 158 8.40 10.27 0.01
C GLU A 158 9.93 10.25 -0.09
N LEU A 159 10.61 9.44 0.74
CA LEU A 159 12.08 9.29 0.69
C LEU A 159 12.57 8.87 -0.70
N TYR A 160 11.84 7.95 -1.34
CA TYR A 160 12.17 7.53 -2.71
C TYR A 160 11.92 8.65 -3.73
N ALA A 161 10.77 9.33 -3.65
CA ALA A 161 10.42 10.44 -4.54
C ALA A 161 11.41 11.61 -4.43
N TYR A 162 11.96 11.84 -3.23
CA TYR A 162 12.99 12.85 -3.00
C TYR A 162 14.41 12.39 -3.35
N GLY A 163 14.59 11.15 -3.84
CA GLY A 163 15.91 10.62 -4.19
C GLY A 163 16.84 10.37 -2.99
N GLU A 164 16.29 10.36 -1.77
CA GLU A 164 17.06 10.10 -0.53
C GLU A 164 17.43 8.63 -0.36
N ILE A 165 16.77 7.74 -1.08
CA ILE A 165 17.05 6.30 -1.12
C ILE A 165 17.02 5.78 -2.56
N THR A 166 17.82 4.74 -2.82
CA THR A 166 17.81 4.06 -4.12
C THR A 166 16.58 3.18 -4.28
N GLU A 167 16.22 2.87 -5.53
CA GLU A 167 15.13 1.94 -5.85
C GLU A 167 15.30 0.58 -5.15
N ARG A 168 16.54 0.09 -5.06
CA ARG A 168 16.87 -1.16 -4.38
C ARG A 168 16.51 -1.11 -2.90
N VAL A 169 16.91 -0.04 -2.21
CA VAL A 169 16.59 0.19 -0.79
C VAL A 169 15.07 0.34 -0.61
N TYR A 170 14.41 1.09 -1.50
CA TYR A 170 12.95 1.25 -1.49
C TYR A 170 12.23 -0.09 -1.58
N LYS A 171 12.55 -0.92 -2.59
CA LYS A 171 11.94 -2.24 -2.78
C LYS A 171 12.20 -3.17 -1.60
N ARG A 172 13.39 -3.11 -1.02
CA ARG A 172 13.76 -3.95 0.13
C ARG A 172 12.95 -3.59 1.39
N VAL A 173 12.83 -2.29 1.70
CA VAL A 173 12.02 -1.84 2.85
C VAL A 173 10.54 -2.11 2.60
N LEU A 174 10.02 -1.83 1.39
CA LEU A 174 8.63 -2.09 1.03
C LEU A 174 8.28 -3.57 1.15
N GLY A 175 9.16 -4.47 0.69
CA GLY A 175 8.98 -5.92 0.83
C GLY A 175 8.91 -6.35 2.29
N LYS A 176 9.75 -5.77 3.16
CA LYS A 176 9.68 -6.01 4.60
C LYS A 176 8.35 -5.56 5.21
N LEU A 177 7.87 -4.37 4.83
CA LEU A 177 6.59 -3.85 5.31
C LEU A 177 5.40 -4.68 4.80
N ALA A 178 5.49 -5.24 3.59
CA ALA A 178 4.47 -6.13 3.06
C ALA A 178 4.36 -7.44 3.88
N ILE A 179 5.50 -8.03 4.23
CA ILE A 179 5.55 -9.24 5.06
C ILE A 179 5.02 -8.95 6.48
N GLN A 180 5.38 -7.81 7.07
CA GLN A 180 4.85 -7.40 8.36
C GLN A 180 3.33 -7.23 8.31
N HIS A 181 2.81 -6.61 7.26
CA HIS A 181 1.37 -6.45 7.05
C HIS A 181 0.66 -7.81 6.98
N GLU A 182 1.17 -8.74 6.17
CA GLU A 182 0.60 -10.09 6.03
C GLU A 182 0.61 -10.86 7.36
N ARG A 183 1.67 -10.75 8.17
CA ARG A 183 1.71 -11.38 9.50
C ARG A 183 0.69 -10.81 10.46
N ILE A 184 0.49 -9.49 10.43
CA ILE A 184 -0.54 -8.82 11.24
C ILE A 184 -1.92 -9.31 10.82
N ASP A 185 -2.16 -9.47 9.51
CA ASP A 185 -3.42 -10.01 8.98
C ASP A 185 -3.68 -11.46 9.43
N MET A 186 -2.64 -12.28 9.49
CA MET A 186 -2.74 -13.67 9.94
C MET A 186 -2.90 -13.80 11.47
N GLY A 187 -2.87 -12.71 12.23
CA GLY A 187 -2.97 -12.72 13.69
C GLY A 187 -1.71 -13.23 14.41
N ASN A 188 -0.61 -13.45 13.68
CA ASN A 188 0.68 -13.87 14.23
C ASN A 188 1.48 -12.63 14.66
N ILE A 189 1.05 -12.02 15.77
CA ILE A 189 1.70 -10.83 16.30
C ILE A 189 2.42 -11.20 17.60
N ASP A 190 3.54 -11.90 17.50
CA ASP A 190 4.44 -12.06 18.62
C ASP A 190 5.46 -10.92 18.64
N ASP A 191 5.56 -10.19 19.76
CA ASP A 191 6.55 -9.09 19.92
C ASP A 191 8.00 -9.60 19.78
N SER A 192 8.23 -10.88 20.08
CA SER A 192 9.50 -11.56 19.87
C SER A 192 9.85 -11.72 18.38
N ASP A 193 8.87 -11.96 17.52
CA ASP A 193 9.05 -12.09 16.08
C ASP A 193 9.37 -10.76 15.39
N LEU A 194 8.87 -9.66 15.93
CA LEU A 194 9.17 -8.31 15.42
C LEU A 194 10.57 -7.84 15.84
N SER A 195 11.08 -8.24 16.99
CA SER A 195 12.46 -8.02 17.40
C SER A 195 13.43 -8.92 16.61
N ALA A 196 13.02 -10.15 16.29
CA ALA A 196 13.77 -11.05 15.43
C ALA A 196 13.91 -10.53 13.99
N PHE A 197 12.95 -9.74 13.50
CA PHE A 197 13.08 -9.03 12.21
C PHE A 197 14.18 -7.97 12.21
N THR A 198 14.55 -7.45 13.37
CA THR A 198 15.69 -6.52 13.52
C THR A 198 17.02 -7.23 13.68
N ASP A 199 17.06 -8.45 14.21
CA ASP A 199 18.29 -9.15 14.59
C ASP A 199 18.63 -10.39 13.75
N GLN A 200 17.67 -11.03 13.12
CA GLN A 200 18.00 -12.11 12.19
C GLN A 200 18.61 -11.53 10.91
N LYS A 201 19.78 -12.05 10.52
CA LYS A 201 20.26 -12.02 9.13
C LYS A 201 19.03 -12.34 8.28
N ASP A 202 18.58 -11.36 7.52
CA ASP A 202 17.35 -11.37 6.73
C ASP A 202 17.13 -12.76 6.16
N VAL A 203 16.11 -13.50 6.65
CA VAL A 203 15.73 -14.82 6.10
C VAL A 203 15.49 -14.66 4.59
N PHE A 204 15.09 -13.45 4.18
CA PHE A 204 15.01 -13.05 2.78
C PHE A 204 16.38 -12.87 2.12
N GLU A 205 17.40 -12.38 2.84
CA GLU A 205 18.77 -12.43 2.32
C GLU A 205 19.23 -13.87 2.14
N GLN A 206 18.91 -14.77 3.05
CA GLN A 206 19.24 -16.18 2.92
C GLN A 206 18.43 -16.86 1.80
N LEU A 207 17.12 -16.56 1.69
CA LEU A 207 16.27 -17.10 0.63
C LEU A 207 16.56 -16.45 -0.71
N ALA A 208 16.76 -15.14 -0.77
CA ALA A 208 17.20 -14.45 -1.97
C ALA A 208 18.63 -14.85 -2.36
N HIS A 209 19.56 -15.01 -1.42
CA HIS A 209 20.89 -15.59 -1.68
C HIS A 209 20.78 -17.03 -2.21
N PHE A 210 19.86 -17.84 -1.69
CA PHE A 210 19.64 -19.20 -2.15
C PHE A 210 19.02 -19.23 -3.55
N LEU A 211 17.99 -18.44 -3.81
CA LEU A 211 17.33 -18.32 -5.12
C LEU A 211 18.21 -17.60 -6.16
N TYR A 212 18.93 -16.54 -5.77
CA TYR A 212 19.89 -15.87 -6.65
C TYR A 212 21.12 -16.71 -6.97
N ARG A 213 21.57 -17.55 -6.04
CA ARG A 213 22.68 -18.49 -6.29
C ARG A 213 22.33 -19.54 -7.35
N ILE A 214 21.03 -19.83 -7.52
CA ILE A 214 20.54 -20.78 -8.54
C ILE A 214 20.30 -20.08 -9.89
N VAL A 215 19.87 -18.80 -9.89
CA VAL A 215 19.38 -18.10 -11.09
C VAL A 215 20.40 -17.11 -11.68
N SER A 216 21.34 -16.56 -10.89
CA SER A 216 22.30 -15.57 -11.40
C SER A 216 23.61 -15.57 -10.61
N PRO A 217 24.78 -15.83 -11.27
CA PRO A 217 26.08 -15.92 -10.58
C PRO A 217 26.69 -14.55 -10.21
N ARG A 218 26.00 -13.42 -10.41
CA ARG A 218 26.43 -12.09 -10.00
C ARG A 218 25.83 -11.72 -8.64
N THR A 219 26.40 -12.25 -7.58
CA THR A 219 26.20 -11.73 -6.21
C THR A 219 26.65 -10.28 -6.15
N GLN A 220 25.73 -9.34 -6.26
CA GLN A 220 26.01 -7.95 -5.95
C GLN A 220 26.17 -7.85 -4.44
N VAL A 221 27.42 -7.66 -4.00
CA VAL A 221 27.76 -7.38 -2.60
C VAL A 221 27.02 -6.11 -2.19
N VAL A 222 26.25 -6.17 -1.10
CA VAL A 222 25.58 -4.99 -0.52
C VAL A 222 26.66 -4.08 0.03
N THR A 223 26.78 -2.88 -0.53
CA THR A 223 27.82 -1.93 -0.11
C THR A 223 27.52 -1.34 1.28
N PRO A 224 28.54 -0.87 2.04
CA PRO A 224 28.30 -0.15 3.30
C PRO A 224 27.35 1.03 3.14
N GLU A 225 27.43 1.75 2.02
CA GLU A 225 26.57 2.88 1.70
C GLU A 225 25.10 2.45 1.53
N GLU A 226 24.83 1.32 0.86
CA GLU A 226 23.47 0.78 0.74
C GLU A 226 22.93 0.34 2.09
N ARG A 227 23.75 -0.27 2.96
CA ARG A 227 23.37 -0.63 4.32
C ARG A 227 23.04 0.60 5.16
N TYR A 228 23.87 1.63 5.06
CA TYR A 228 23.64 2.91 5.72
C TYR A 228 22.30 3.54 5.28
N MET A 229 22.07 3.66 3.97
CA MET A 229 20.79 4.19 3.44
C MET A 229 19.58 3.39 3.93
N TYR A 230 19.72 2.06 3.99
CA TYR A 230 18.65 1.18 4.47
C TYR A 230 18.30 1.45 5.95
N TYR A 231 19.31 1.49 6.83
CA TYR A 231 19.08 1.75 8.26
C TYR A 231 18.66 3.20 8.52
N ARG A 232 19.22 4.15 7.76
CA ARG A 232 18.80 5.56 7.79
C ARG A 232 17.33 5.69 7.43
N ALA A 233 16.87 5.06 6.36
CA ALA A 233 15.47 5.07 5.95
C ALA A 233 14.57 4.52 7.07
N GLN A 234 14.91 3.38 7.65
CA GLN A 234 14.16 2.79 8.76
C GLN A 234 14.10 3.69 9.99
N SER A 235 15.21 4.34 10.35
CA SER A 235 15.24 5.28 11.47
C SER A 235 14.37 6.51 11.24
N ILE A 236 14.40 7.07 10.01
CA ILE A 236 13.57 8.22 9.63
C ILE A 236 12.09 7.85 9.67
N ILE A 237 11.71 6.72 9.05
CA ILE A 237 10.33 6.24 9.01
C ILE A 237 9.80 6.00 10.40
N ALA A 238 10.54 5.30 11.27
CA ALA A 238 10.15 5.07 12.66
C ALA A 238 9.96 6.39 13.44
N ARG A 239 10.83 7.39 13.21
CA ARG A 239 10.68 8.73 13.80
C ARG A 239 9.41 9.42 13.33
N LYS A 240 9.06 9.28 12.06
CA LYS A 240 7.83 9.86 11.50
C LYS A 240 6.59 9.20 12.08
N VAL A 241 6.58 7.87 12.22
CA VAL A 241 5.51 7.17 12.92
C VAL A 241 5.37 7.69 14.35
N LEU A 242 6.45 7.79 15.12
CA LEU A 242 6.42 8.33 16.48
C LEU A 242 5.89 9.75 16.54
N LYS A 243 6.24 10.62 15.57
CA LYS A 243 5.70 11.97 15.48
C LYS A 243 4.19 11.97 15.25
N GLU A 244 3.70 11.15 14.33
CA GLU A 244 2.25 11.03 14.08
C GLU A 244 1.49 10.50 15.30
N PHE A 245 2.09 9.56 16.03
CA PHE A 245 1.53 9.06 17.28
C PHE A 245 1.52 10.13 18.38
N THR A 246 2.54 10.98 18.48
CA THR A 246 2.53 12.12 19.42
C THR A 246 1.44 13.13 19.06
N LEU A 247 1.29 13.46 17.79
CA LEU A 247 0.21 14.33 17.32
C LEU A 247 -1.18 13.71 17.57
N ALA A 248 -1.29 12.40 17.49
CA ALA A 248 -2.52 11.69 17.80
C ALA A 248 -2.84 11.73 19.31
N GLU A 249 -1.83 11.61 20.19
CA GLU A 249 -1.99 11.80 21.64
C GLU A 249 -2.49 13.22 21.96
N GLU A 250 -1.87 14.24 21.37
CA GLU A 250 -2.28 15.64 21.55
C GLU A 250 -3.73 15.90 21.13
N ARG A 251 -4.22 15.16 20.13
CA ARG A 251 -5.63 15.20 19.69
C ARG A 251 -6.59 14.36 20.53
N GLY A 252 -6.09 13.57 21.48
CA GLY A 252 -6.90 12.64 22.29
C GLY A 252 -7.33 11.37 21.56
N ASP A 253 -6.67 11.04 20.43
CA ASP A 253 -6.97 9.84 19.64
C ASP A 253 -6.68 8.54 20.43
N GLU A 254 -5.81 8.58 21.44
CA GLU A 254 -5.50 7.46 22.33
C GLU A 254 -6.74 6.91 23.06
N GLY A 255 -7.73 7.77 23.35
CA GLY A 255 -8.99 7.35 23.92
C GLY A 255 -9.83 6.46 23.02
N ILE A 256 -9.61 6.51 21.71
CA ILE A 256 -10.32 5.72 20.69
C ILE A 256 -9.71 4.33 20.55
N PHE A 257 -8.38 4.27 20.54
CA PHE A 257 -7.62 3.02 20.32
C PHE A 257 -7.33 2.23 21.62
N GLY A 258 -7.56 2.85 22.78
CA GLY A 258 -7.12 2.37 24.08
C GLY A 258 -5.67 2.78 24.38
N ALA A 259 -5.48 3.52 25.48
CA ALA A 259 -4.19 4.09 25.88
C ALA A 259 -3.07 3.03 26.00
N GLU A 260 -3.43 1.82 26.44
CA GLU A 260 -2.48 0.73 26.63
C GLU A 260 -1.92 0.17 25.29
N ALA A 261 -2.79 -0.04 24.30
CA ALA A 261 -2.40 -0.49 22.96
C ALA A 261 -1.57 0.58 22.25
N PHE A 262 -1.95 1.86 22.44
CA PHE A 262 -1.23 2.99 21.92
C PHE A 262 0.20 3.07 22.49
N ALA A 263 0.34 2.95 23.81
CA ALA A 263 1.64 2.96 24.47
C ALA A 263 2.53 1.77 24.05
N ARG A 264 1.95 0.56 23.90
CA ARG A 264 2.69 -0.61 23.41
C ARG A 264 3.23 -0.39 22.00
N THR A 265 2.40 0.10 21.10
CA THR A 265 2.81 0.38 19.71
C THR A 265 3.90 1.45 19.66
N LYS A 266 3.77 2.53 20.43
CA LYS A 266 4.78 3.60 20.54
C LYS A 266 6.12 3.05 21.05
N THR A 267 6.12 2.25 22.11
CA THR A 267 7.31 1.59 22.66
C THR A 267 7.98 0.69 21.61
N LEU A 268 7.22 -0.02 20.80
CA LEU A 268 7.73 -0.84 19.70
C LEU A 268 8.49 0.03 18.68
N TYR A 269 7.91 1.15 18.25
CA TYR A 269 8.55 2.05 17.28
C TYR A 269 9.76 2.81 17.86
N GLU A 270 9.77 3.12 19.15
CA GLU A 270 10.95 3.64 19.85
C GLU A 270 12.11 2.62 19.80
N ARG A 271 11.81 1.34 20.02
CA ARG A 271 12.79 0.25 19.90
C ARG A 271 13.28 0.10 18.47
N PHE A 272 12.41 0.16 17.48
CA PHE A 272 12.80 0.13 16.07
C PHE A 272 13.73 1.27 15.69
N ARG A 273 13.40 2.50 16.10
CA ARG A 273 14.25 3.68 15.88
C ARG A 273 15.63 3.49 16.51
N LYS A 274 15.68 3.08 17.78
CA LYS A 274 16.93 2.87 18.52
C LYS A 274 17.82 1.79 17.87
N ASN A 275 17.23 0.67 17.48
CA ASN A 275 17.95 -0.41 16.83
C ASN A 275 18.48 0.00 15.44
N SER A 276 17.65 0.70 14.65
CA SER A 276 18.07 1.20 13.32
C SER A 276 19.18 2.22 13.45
N GLN A 277 19.13 3.10 14.46
CA GLN A 277 20.19 4.07 14.75
C GLN A 277 21.49 3.36 15.13
N ALA A 278 21.45 2.40 16.04
CA ALA A 278 22.64 1.65 16.45
C ALA A 278 23.30 0.90 15.28
N LYS A 279 22.49 0.33 14.37
CA LYS A 279 23.01 -0.32 13.15
C LYS A 279 23.60 0.68 12.17
N MET A 280 23.00 1.86 12.04
CA MET A 280 23.53 2.94 11.22
C MET A 280 24.89 3.42 11.75
N ASP A 281 25.01 3.60 13.07
CA ASP A 281 26.24 4.00 13.73
C ASP A 281 27.35 2.95 13.54
N ALA A 282 27.01 1.65 13.62
CA ALA A 282 27.96 0.56 13.37
C ALA A 282 28.48 0.56 11.93
N VAL A 283 27.62 0.81 10.93
CA VAL A 283 28.05 0.92 9.53
C VAL A 283 28.91 2.16 9.31
N THR A 284 28.61 3.26 10.00
CA THR A 284 29.43 4.49 9.94
C THR A 284 30.85 4.23 10.45
N LEU A 285 31.00 3.47 11.54
CA LEU A 285 32.29 3.07 12.04
C LEU A 285 33.09 2.15 11.09
N GLU A 286 32.36 1.31 10.32
CA GLU A 286 33.00 0.41 9.34
C GLU A 286 33.50 1.16 8.08
N SER A 287 32.85 2.22 7.65
CA SER A 287 33.17 3.00 6.43
C SER A 287 32.85 4.48 6.60
N GLU A 288 33.61 5.15 7.47
CA GLU A 288 33.38 6.56 7.83
C GLU A 288 33.47 7.49 6.61
N ALA A 289 34.50 7.36 5.79
CA ALA A 289 34.68 8.21 4.61
C ALA A 289 33.58 8.03 3.56
N GLY A 290 33.17 6.77 3.28
CA GLY A 290 32.09 6.47 2.34
C GLY A 290 30.74 7.00 2.81
N VAL A 291 30.44 6.83 4.09
CA VAL A 291 29.19 7.31 4.71
C VAL A 291 29.15 8.84 4.76
N MET A 292 30.28 9.50 5.06
CA MET A 292 30.38 10.96 5.09
C MET A 292 30.16 11.56 3.70
N HIS A 293 30.78 10.99 2.67
CA HIS A 293 30.56 11.39 1.28
C HIS A 293 29.10 11.21 0.86
N LEU A 294 28.53 10.03 1.12
CA LEU A 294 27.11 9.75 0.83
C LEU A 294 26.16 10.73 1.57
N SER A 295 26.42 10.98 2.85
CA SER A 295 25.61 11.91 3.64
C SER A 295 25.65 13.32 3.06
N GLY A 296 26.80 13.78 2.59
CA GLY A 296 26.97 15.05 1.88
C GLY A 296 26.16 15.09 0.57
N GLN A 297 26.22 14.02 -0.22
CA GLN A 297 25.42 13.94 -1.46
C GLN A 297 23.90 13.93 -1.18
N LEU A 298 23.44 13.18 -0.18
CA LEU A 298 22.03 13.15 0.21
C LEU A 298 21.55 14.50 0.73
N ALA A 299 22.38 15.23 1.50
CA ALA A 299 22.05 16.56 1.96
C ALA A 299 21.89 17.55 0.79
N ARG A 300 22.81 17.51 -0.18
CA ARG A 300 22.72 18.36 -1.38
C ARG A 300 21.49 18.07 -2.20
N LYS A 301 21.17 16.78 -2.46
CA LYS A 301 19.93 16.39 -3.16
C LYS A 301 18.69 16.86 -2.42
N GLY A 302 18.71 16.78 -1.08
CA GLY A 302 17.61 17.28 -0.25
C GLY A 302 17.40 18.78 -0.39
N VAL A 303 18.49 19.57 -0.39
CA VAL A 303 18.44 21.04 -0.59
C VAL A 303 17.87 21.38 -1.95
N LEU A 304 18.40 20.82 -3.04
CA LEU A 304 17.88 21.05 -4.41
C LEU A 304 16.38 20.72 -4.53
N LYS A 305 15.95 19.67 -3.84
CA LYS A 305 14.53 19.30 -3.85
C LYS A 305 13.65 20.28 -3.07
N ILE A 306 14.16 20.82 -1.94
CA ILE A 306 13.47 21.88 -1.18
C ILE A 306 13.37 23.14 -2.03
N GLU A 307 14.46 23.54 -2.72
CA GLU A 307 14.48 24.69 -3.59
C GLU A 307 13.47 24.54 -4.74
N SER A 308 13.45 23.38 -5.43
CA SER A 308 12.49 23.09 -6.48
C SER A 308 11.04 23.11 -5.98
N ALA A 309 10.75 22.47 -4.82
CA ALA A 309 9.42 22.48 -4.23
C ALA A 309 8.98 23.89 -3.81
N THR A 310 9.90 24.70 -3.29
CA THR A 310 9.62 26.10 -2.94
C THR A 310 9.34 26.93 -4.19
N LEU A 311 10.10 26.71 -5.25
CA LEU A 311 9.87 27.37 -6.55
C LEU A 311 8.49 27.05 -7.10
N ASP A 312 8.10 25.77 -7.08
CA ASP A 312 6.76 25.33 -7.50
C ASP A 312 5.66 25.99 -6.66
N GLU A 313 5.85 26.06 -5.34
CA GLU A 313 4.90 26.70 -4.43
C GLU A 313 4.76 28.20 -4.72
N LEU A 314 5.85 28.92 -4.94
CA LEU A 314 5.85 30.34 -5.30
C LEU A 314 5.10 30.59 -6.62
N TYR A 315 5.28 29.69 -7.59
CA TYR A 315 4.59 29.76 -8.86
C TYR A 315 3.09 29.47 -8.73
N HIS A 316 2.71 28.41 -8.01
CA HIS A 316 1.31 28.06 -7.78
C HIS A 316 0.54 29.10 -6.94
N ARG A 317 1.24 29.85 -6.09
CA ARG A 317 0.66 30.98 -5.36
C ARG A 317 0.66 32.27 -6.15
N GLU A 318 1.01 32.24 -7.44
CA GLU A 318 1.09 33.41 -8.33
C GLU A 318 2.04 34.52 -7.81
N MET A 319 3.02 34.16 -6.95
CA MET A 319 3.99 35.11 -6.40
C MET A 319 5.12 35.43 -7.40
N ILE A 320 5.32 34.59 -8.39
CA ILE A 320 6.31 34.77 -9.48
C ILE A 320 5.66 34.54 -10.83
N THR A 321 6.19 35.21 -11.85
CA THR A 321 5.71 35.06 -13.23
C THR A 321 6.25 33.77 -13.86
N PRO A 322 5.59 33.23 -14.93
CA PRO A 322 6.09 32.04 -15.62
C PRO A 322 7.53 32.23 -16.16
N LYS A 323 7.91 33.44 -16.55
CA LYS A 323 9.26 33.75 -17.03
C LYS A 323 10.30 33.60 -15.93
N ILE A 324 10.00 34.06 -14.70
CA ILE A 324 10.89 33.93 -13.52
C ILE A 324 10.98 32.46 -13.12
N TYR A 325 9.84 31.75 -13.10
CA TYR A 325 9.80 30.33 -12.78
C TYR A 325 10.72 29.52 -13.70
N ILE A 326 10.64 29.71 -15.02
CA ILE A 326 11.47 28.98 -15.98
C ILE A 326 12.95 29.31 -15.76
N ALA A 327 13.32 30.58 -15.58
CA ALA A 327 14.71 30.99 -15.41
C ALA A 327 15.34 30.35 -14.15
N ILE A 328 14.64 30.36 -12.99
CA ILE A 328 15.15 29.76 -11.76
C ILE A 328 15.17 28.23 -11.86
N ARG A 329 14.17 27.61 -12.51
CA ARG A 329 14.16 26.16 -12.75
C ARG A 329 15.37 25.71 -13.56
N ASP A 330 15.70 26.42 -14.64
CA ASP A 330 16.84 26.11 -15.48
C ASP A 330 18.17 26.23 -14.69
N GLU A 331 18.30 27.26 -13.81
CA GLU A 331 19.45 27.38 -12.88
C GLU A 331 19.55 26.17 -11.90
N LEU A 332 18.43 25.68 -11.37
CA LEU A 332 18.41 24.53 -10.46
C LEU A 332 18.72 23.23 -11.21
N GLU A 333 18.28 23.07 -12.46
CA GLU A 333 18.59 21.91 -13.31
C GLU A 333 20.08 21.88 -13.65
N ASP A 334 20.68 23.02 -14.00
CA ASP A 334 22.13 23.14 -14.24
C ASP A 334 22.95 22.82 -12.99
N ALA A 335 22.53 23.33 -11.81
CA ALA A 335 23.16 23.03 -10.54
C ALA A 335 23.05 21.53 -10.15
N ALA A 336 21.99 20.86 -10.58
CA ALA A 336 21.80 19.43 -10.40
C ALA A 336 22.71 18.60 -11.33
N ALA A 337 22.91 19.07 -12.59
CA ALA A 337 23.74 18.41 -13.60
C ALA A 337 25.24 18.46 -13.23
N ASP A 338 25.72 19.57 -12.66
CA ASP A 338 27.13 19.72 -12.20
C ASP A 338 27.49 18.82 -11.01
N GLN A 339 26.53 18.14 -10.42
CA GLN A 339 26.70 17.31 -9.21
C GLN A 339 26.60 15.79 -9.48
N GLY A 340 26.33 15.37 -10.73
CA GLY A 340 26.24 13.95 -11.17
C GLY A 340 27.57 13.43 -11.64
#